data_4bb765476666bc6093ec4365d4e28504
#
_entry.id   4bb765476666bc6093ec4365d4e28504
#
_cell.length_a   1.000
_cell.length_b   1.000
_cell.length_c   1.000
_cell.angle_alpha   90.00
_cell.angle_beta   90.00
_cell.angle_gamma   90.00
#
_symmetry.space_group_name_H-M   'P 1'
#
loop_
_entity.id
_entity.type
_entity.pdbx_description
1 polymer ?
#
loop_
_entity_poly.entity_id
_entity_poly.type
_entity_poly.pdbx_seq_one_letter_code
_entity_poly.pdbx_strand_id
1 'polypeptide(L)'
;PLRDVYKRQAFARLIKEVKPELVTMENVPEVIKHQVYHDFVDELKSQDYFIWADTIKCVDYGLPQQRKRHVLLASKLGEIEMIAPTHSLENQVTVKDAIKHLPPIKAGETCPTDRLHRAMALSEINLKRIQASKQGGTWRDWPESLRTECHRRASGSTYSAVYGRMSWDKPSPTMTTLCYGYGNGRFGHPEQDRAISLREAAIFQAFPEEYQFMPEDQPINLNTVGRMIGNAVPVTLGEIIGKSFM
;
A
#
# COMPACT_ATOMS: atom_id res chain seq x y z
N PRO A 1 -9.51 17.21 3.83
CA PRO A 1 -8.73 18.26 3.14
C PRO A 1 -8.12 19.27 4.11
N LEU A 2 -8.89 19.93 4.98
CA LEU A 2 -8.37 20.94 5.92
C LEU A 2 -7.30 20.36 6.90
N ARG A 3 -7.51 19.17 7.43
CA ARG A 3 -6.58 18.53 8.37
C ARG A 3 -5.19 18.31 7.77
N ASP A 4 -5.10 18.02 6.49
CA ASP A 4 -3.82 17.77 5.81
C ASP A 4 -3.10 19.08 5.45
N VAL A 5 -3.82 20.16 5.24
CA VAL A 5 -3.26 21.51 5.09
C VAL A 5 -2.58 21.94 6.39
N TYR A 6 -3.26 21.84 7.52
CA TYR A 6 -2.69 22.21 8.83
C TYR A 6 -1.45 21.39 9.19
N LYS A 7 -1.41 20.09 8.87
CA LYS A 7 -0.23 19.27 9.11
C LYS A 7 0.99 19.75 8.33
N ARG A 8 0.82 20.12 7.07
CA ARG A 8 1.93 20.61 6.24
C ARG A 8 2.43 21.97 6.70
N GLN A 9 1.53 22.87 7.06
CA GLN A 9 1.90 24.16 7.65
C GLN A 9 2.67 24.00 8.96
N ALA A 10 2.24 23.06 9.84
CA ALA A 10 2.95 22.74 11.05
C ALA A 10 4.32 22.13 10.77
N PHE A 11 4.45 21.26 9.76
CA PHE A 11 5.70 20.67 9.34
C PHE A 11 6.67 21.75 8.80
N ALA A 12 6.22 22.63 7.91
CA ALA A 12 7.03 23.75 7.42
C ALA A 12 7.51 24.67 8.55
N ARG A 13 6.62 24.98 9.51
CA ARG A 13 6.98 25.77 10.70
C ARG A 13 8.05 25.10 11.52
N LEU A 14 7.93 23.82 11.80
CA LEU A 14 8.93 23.05 12.57
C LEU A 14 10.29 23.01 11.86
N ILE A 15 10.31 22.85 10.53
CA ILE A 15 11.57 22.90 9.76
C ILE A 15 12.23 24.25 9.90
N LYS A 16 11.46 25.34 9.85
CA LYS A 16 11.96 26.70 10.01
C LYS A 16 12.55 26.97 11.40
N GLU A 17 11.95 26.38 12.44
CA GLU A 17 12.41 26.50 13.83
C GLU A 17 13.63 25.64 14.09
N VAL A 18 13.62 24.37 13.67
CA VAL A 18 14.66 23.36 13.94
C VAL A 18 15.83 23.47 12.98
N LYS A 19 15.59 23.90 11.74
CA LYS A 19 16.59 24.02 10.66
C LYS A 19 17.40 22.72 10.45
N PRO A 20 16.73 21.55 10.26
CA PRO A 20 17.44 20.30 10.05
C PRO A 20 18.29 20.35 8.77
N GLU A 21 19.38 19.61 8.71
CA GLU A 21 20.22 19.51 7.52
C GLU A 21 19.53 18.76 6.39
N LEU A 22 18.70 17.76 6.73
CA LEU A 22 18.01 16.89 5.80
C LEU A 22 16.50 16.86 6.10
N VAL A 23 15.68 16.93 5.06
CA VAL A 23 14.22 16.80 5.15
C VAL A 23 13.73 15.82 4.10
N THR A 24 12.80 14.96 4.45
CA THR A 24 12.06 14.14 3.48
C THR A 24 10.58 14.21 3.72
N MET A 25 9.81 14.11 2.64
CA MET A 25 8.36 14.00 2.68
C MET A 25 7.90 12.92 1.71
N GLU A 26 7.03 12.03 2.16
CA GLU A 26 6.31 11.08 1.32
C GLU A 26 4.82 11.43 1.30
N ASN A 27 4.20 11.35 0.13
CA ASN A 27 2.76 11.57 0.00
C ASN A 27 2.18 10.84 -1.24
N VAL A 28 0.86 10.89 -1.38
CA VAL A 28 0.19 10.45 -2.61
C VAL A 28 0.55 11.39 -3.78
N PRO A 29 0.60 10.89 -5.04
CA PRO A 29 0.99 11.70 -6.20
C PRO A 29 0.18 12.99 -6.38
N GLU A 30 -1.09 12.96 -5.98
CA GLU A 30 -2.01 14.11 -6.11
C GLU A 30 -1.60 15.31 -5.25
N VAL A 31 -0.66 15.15 -4.33
CA VAL A 31 -0.17 16.25 -3.47
C VAL A 31 0.33 17.45 -4.27
N ILE A 32 0.96 17.20 -5.42
CA ILE A 32 1.51 18.23 -6.30
C ILE A 32 0.45 19.15 -6.92
N LYS A 33 -0.83 18.78 -6.88
CA LYS A 33 -1.94 19.59 -7.39
C LYS A 33 -2.40 20.68 -6.41
N HIS A 34 -1.88 20.64 -5.18
CA HIS A 34 -2.32 21.55 -4.12
C HIS A 34 -1.34 22.69 -3.90
N GLN A 35 -1.84 23.93 -3.87
CA GLN A 35 -1.01 25.13 -3.66
C GLN A 35 -0.14 25.00 -2.40
N VAL A 36 -0.65 24.46 -1.35
CA VAL A 36 0.07 24.25 -0.08
C VAL A 36 1.34 23.37 -0.21
N TYR A 37 1.43 22.55 -1.27
CA TYR A 37 2.65 21.81 -1.59
C TYR A 37 3.69 22.74 -2.23
N HIS A 38 3.27 23.58 -3.15
CA HIS A 38 4.15 24.57 -3.80
C HIS A 38 4.69 25.58 -2.80
N ASP A 39 3.81 26.09 -1.92
CA ASP A 39 4.22 26.99 -0.83
C ASP A 39 5.26 26.32 0.09
N PHE A 40 5.11 25.04 0.38
CA PHE A 40 6.06 24.26 1.17
C PHE A 40 7.41 24.12 0.46
N VAL A 41 7.42 23.82 -0.83
CA VAL A 41 8.65 23.72 -1.63
C VAL A 41 9.37 25.09 -1.72
N ASP A 42 8.61 26.17 -1.93
CA ASP A 42 9.17 27.53 -2.00
C ASP A 42 9.74 27.96 -0.64
N GLU A 43 9.09 27.62 0.47
CA GLU A 43 9.64 27.84 1.82
C GLU A 43 10.97 27.10 2.03
N LEU A 44 11.10 25.83 1.59
CA LEU A 44 12.37 25.10 1.68
C LEU A 44 13.45 25.76 0.83
N LYS A 45 13.15 26.18 -0.39
CA LYS A 45 14.09 26.90 -1.26
C LYS A 45 14.55 28.21 -0.64
N SER A 46 13.65 28.95 0.01
CA SER A 46 13.97 30.20 0.70
C SER A 46 14.90 30.02 1.91
N GLN A 47 15.04 28.79 2.38
CA GLN A 47 15.94 28.38 3.47
C GLN A 47 17.20 27.66 2.97
N ASP A 48 17.54 27.82 1.68
CA ASP A 48 18.75 27.28 1.04
C ASP A 48 18.83 25.74 0.99
N TYR A 49 17.68 25.05 0.91
CA TYR A 49 17.67 23.61 0.64
C TYR A 49 17.80 23.32 -0.87
N PHE A 50 18.72 22.44 -1.23
CA PHE A 50 18.69 21.73 -2.50
C PHE A 50 17.54 20.72 -2.46
N ILE A 51 16.73 20.65 -3.52
CA ILE A 51 15.51 19.85 -3.52
C ILE A 51 15.47 18.92 -4.73
N TRP A 52 15.25 17.64 -4.48
CA TRP A 52 14.78 16.68 -5.46
C TRP A 52 13.35 16.27 -5.10
N ALA A 53 12.46 16.19 -6.07
CA ALA A 53 11.09 15.74 -5.86
C ALA A 53 10.50 15.11 -7.12
N ASP A 54 9.98 13.87 -7.01
CA ASP A 54 9.30 13.20 -8.12
C ASP A 54 8.30 12.15 -7.61
N THR A 55 7.47 11.66 -8.52
CA THR A 55 6.54 10.56 -8.28
C THR A 55 7.14 9.24 -8.72
N ILE A 56 7.54 8.42 -7.77
CA ILE A 56 8.15 7.11 -8.00
C ILE A 56 7.11 5.98 -7.98
N LYS A 57 7.45 4.88 -8.68
CA LYS A 57 6.74 3.61 -8.59
C LYS A 57 7.51 2.68 -7.65
N CYS A 58 6.90 2.26 -6.55
CA CYS A 58 7.59 1.42 -5.57
C CYS A 58 8.02 0.05 -6.12
N VAL A 59 7.35 -0.45 -7.16
CA VAL A 59 7.76 -1.68 -7.87
C VAL A 59 9.14 -1.58 -8.52
N ASP A 60 9.55 -0.37 -8.92
CA ASP A 60 10.86 -0.12 -9.55
C ASP A 60 12.00 -0.21 -8.51
N TYR A 61 11.66 -0.41 -7.24
CA TYR A 61 12.58 -0.58 -6.11
C TYR A 61 12.37 -1.91 -5.37
N GLY A 62 11.72 -2.88 -6.01
CA GLY A 62 11.55 -4.22 -5.45
C GLY A 62 10.37 -4.40 -4.48
N LEU A 63 9.50 -3.39 -4.33
CA LEU A 63 8.27 -3.60 -3.56
C LEU A 63 7.29 -4.47 -4.37
N PRO A 64 6.73 -5.55 -3.80
CA PRO A 64 5.76 -6.42 -4.50
C PRO A 64 4.37 -5.77 -4.61
N GLN A 65 4.30 -4.45 -4.87
CA GLN A 65 3.07 -3.67 -4.82
C GLN A 65 3.07 -2.53 -5.83
N GLN A 66 2.01 -2.40 -6.62
CA GLN A 66 1.79 -1.31 -7.57
C GLN A 66 1.42 0.00 -6.85
N ARG A 67 2.34 0.52 -6.06
CA ARG A 67 2.17 1.74 -5.28
C ARG A 67 2.98 2.88 -5.89
N LYS A 68 2.33 4.02 -6.09
CA LYS A 68 3.01 5.25 -6.51
C LYS A 68 3.02 6.23 -5.35
N ARG A 69 4.16 6.91 -5.16
CA ARG A 69 4.30 7.94 -4.13
C ARG A 69 5.11 9.11 -4.64
N HIS A 70 4.67 10.28 -4.27
CA HIS A 70 5.46 11.48 -4.44
C HIS A 70 6.44 11.57 -3.27
N VAL A 71 7.73 11.60 -3.59
CA VAL A 71 8.83 11.72 -2.63
C VAL A 71 9.52 13.04 -2.85
N LEU A 72 9.80 13.76 -1.78
CA LEU A 72 10.62 14.96 -1.76
C LEU A 72 11.81 14.70 -0.83
N LEU A 73 12.99 14.98 -1.33
CA LEU A 73 14.26 15.02 -0.59
C LEU A 73 14.75 16.46 -0.59
N ALA A 74 15.17 16.97 0.56
CA ALA A 74 15.76 18.29 0.66
C ALA A 74 16.99 18.26 1.56
N SER A 75 18.07 18.92 1.14
CA SER A 75 19.37 18.90 1.81
C SER A 75 19.98 20.29 1.85
N LYS A 76 20.61 20.66 2.98
CA LYS A 76 21.49 21.82 3.12
C LYS A 76 22.95 21.48 2.87
N LEU A 77 23.29 20.20 2.76
CA LEU A 77 24.67 19.71 2.64
C LEU A 77 25.16 19.70 1.19
N GLY A 78 24.26 19.84 0.23
CA GLY A 78 24.55 19.82 -1.19
C GLY A 78 23.41 19.26 -2.01
N GLU A 79 23.63 19.12 -3.34
CA GLU A 79 22.70 18.52 -4.27
C GLU A 79 22.36 17.08 -3.85
N ILE A 80 21.10 16.70 -4.06
CA ILE A 80 20.59 15.40 -3.67
C ILE A 80 19.68 14.85 -4.76
N GLU A 81 19.75 13.55 -4.96
CA GLU A 81 18.89 12.83 -5.89
C GLU A 81 18.45 11.49 -5.28
N MET A 82 17.33 11.00 -5.74
CA MET A 82 16.87 9.66 -5.40
C MET A 82 17.79 8.63 -6.05
N ILE A 83 18.14 7.55 -5.34
CA ILE A 83 18.91 6.45 -5.93
C ILE A 83 18.19 5.89 -7.18
N ALA A 84 18.96 5.40 -8.14
CA ALA A 84 18.41 4.82 -9.35
C ALA A 84 17.50 3.61 -9.08
N PRO A 85 16.45 3.39 -9.89
CA PRO A 85 15.64 2.18 -9.81
C PRO A 85 16.48 0.90 -9.86
N THR A 86 16.16 -0.07 -9.00
CA THR A 86 16.84 -1.36 -8.90
C THR A 86 16.12 -2.47 -9.67
N HIS A 87 14.86 -2.24 -10.05
CA HIS A 87 14.00 -3.18 -10.75
C HIS A 87 13.39 -2.55 -12.02
N SER A 88 13.15 -3.39 -13.01
CA SER A 88 12.47 -3.06 -14.27
C SER A 88 11.18 -3.87 -14.40
N LEU A 89 10.42 -3.67 -15.47
CA LEU A 89 9.22 -4.45 -15.78
C LEU A 89 9.48 -5.97 -15.86
N GLU A 90 10.71 -6.36 -16.20
CA GLU A 90 11.08 -7.77 -16.41
C GLU A 90 11.40 -8.52 -15.10
N ASN A 91 11.79 -7.78 -14.05
CA ASN A 91 12.20 -8.36 -12.76
C ASN A 91 11.44 -7.80 -11.55
N GLN A 92 10.22 -7.30 -11.75
CA GLN A 92 9.35 -6.89 -10.65
C GLN A 92 9.02 -8.07 -9.74
N VAL A 93 9.06 -7.83 -8.42
CA VAL A 93 8.64 -8.83 -7.44
C VAL A 93 7.14 -9.04 -7.53
N THR A 94 6.73 -10.28 -7.77
CA THR A 94 5.33 -10.66 -7.99
C THR A 94 4.64 -11.10 -6.69
N VAL A 95 3.31 -11.22 -6.73
CA VAL A 95 2.54 -11.83 -5.64
C VAL A 95 3.04 -13.23 -5.33
N LYS A 96 3.42 -14.02 -6.37
CA LYS A 96 3.97 -15.36 -6.20
C LYS A 96 5.27 -15.35 -5.40
N ASP A 97 6.21 -14.49 -5.75
CA ASP A 97 7.48 -14.38 -5.07
C ASP A 97 7.30 -13.99 -3.60
N ALA A 98 6.32 -13.11 -3.34
CA ALA A 98 6.09 -12.57 -2.01
C ALA A 98 5.36 -13.53 -1.05
N ILE A 99 4.34 -14.27 -1.49
CA ILE A 99 3.45 -14.97 -0.55
C ILE A 99 3.19 -16.46 -0.85
N LYS A 100 3.71 -17.02 -1.96
CA LYS A 100 3.38 -18.42 -2.32
C LYS A 100 3.94 -19.46 -1.33
N HIS A 101 4.94 -19.10 -0.56
CA HIS A 101 5.55 -19.96 0.46
C HIS A 101 4.72 -20.08 1.74
N LEU A 102 3.73 -19.18 1.96
CA LEU A 102 2.92 -19.20 3.17
C LEU A 102 1.97 -20.40 3.22
N PRO A 103 1.71 -20.95 4.41
CA PRO A 103 0.77 -22.04 4.58
C PRO A 103 -0.65 -21.67 4.08
N PRO A 104 -1.40 -22.61 3.48
CA PRO A 104 -2.78 -22.34 3.09
C PRO A 104 -3.68 -22.21 4.33
N ILE A 105 -4.60 -21.25 4.30
CA ILE A 105 -5.68 -21.06 5.28
C ILE A 105 -7.01 -20.79 4.57
N LYS A 106 -8.12 -21.05 5.26
CA LYS A 106 -9.46 -20.73 4.75
C LYS A 106 -9.93 -19.35 5.19
N ALA A 107 -11.02 -18.87 4.60
CA ALA A 107 -11.70 -17.66 5.05
C ALA A 107 -12.14 -17.82 6.53
N GLY A 108 -11.78 -16.86 7.36
CA GLY A 108 -12.04 -16.88 8.81
C GLY A 108 -10.99 -17.63 9.64
N GLU A 109 -10.05 -18.33 9.02
CA GLU A 109 -9.00 -19.07 9.73
C GLU A 109 -7.80 -18.18 10.11
N THR A 110 -7.09 -18.68 11.12
CA THR A 110 -5.77 -18.17 11.55
C THR A 110 -4.78 -19.32 11.47
N CYS A 111 -3.61 -19.10 10.89
CA CYS A 111 -2.54 -20.07 10.86
C CYS A 111 -2.08 -20.42 12.28
N PRO A 112 -1.92 -21.72 12.64
CA PRO A 112 -1.49 -22.11 13.99
C PRO A 112 -0.11 -21.57 14.40
N THR A 113 0.78 -21.39 13.43
CA THR A 113 2.18 -20.97 13.66
C THR A 113 2.42 -19.48 13.46
N ASP A 114 1.45 -18.75 12.89
CA ASP A 114 1.54 -17.30 12.67
C ASP A 114 0.19 -16.64 12.91
N ARG A 115 0.04 -16.01 14.07
CA ARG A 115 -1.20 -15.32 14.47
C ARG A 115 -1.59 -14.15 13.55
N LEU A 116 -0.64 -13.56 12.83
CA LEU A 116 -0.88 -12.51 11.85
C LEU A 116 -1.40 -13.08 10.53
N HIS A 117 -1.06 -14.33 10.20
CA HIS A 117 -1.58 -15.02 9.02
C HIS A 117 -3.03 -15.46 9.27
N ARG A 118 -3.89 -14.46 9.33
CA ARG A 118 -5.32 -14.55 9.61
C ARG A 118 -6.11 -13.90 8.48
N ALA A 119 -7.08 -14.61 7.93
CA ALA A 119 -8.00 -14.11 6.91
C ALA A 119 -9.37 -13.75 7.51
N MET A 120 -10.01 -12.72 6.94
CA MET A 120 -11.37 -12.37 7.28
C MET A 120 -12.35 -13.46 6.83
N ALA A 121 -13.37 -13.74 7.63
CA ALA A 121 -14.46 -14.61 7.24
C ALA A 121 -15.25 -13.99 6.08
N LEU A 122 -15.75 -14.82 5.18
CA LEU A 122 -16.63 -14.43 4.09
C LEU A 122 -18.07 -14.86 4.39
N SER A 123 -19.02 -14.01 4.01
CA SER A 123 -20.43 -14.44 3.95
C SER A 123 -20.62 -15.49 2.84
N GLU A 124 -21.66 -16.29 2.89
CA GLU A 124 -21.95 -17.33 1.88
C GLU A 124 -21.98 -16.75 0.46
N ILE A 125 -22.59 -15.57 0.28
CA ILE A 125 -22.63 -14.93 -1.02
C ILE A 125 -21.25 -14.49 -1.51
N ASN A 126 -20.39 -13.99 -0.62
CA ASN A 126 -19.02 -13.60 -0.97
C ASN A 126 -18.13 -14.81 -1.22
N LEU A 127 -18.38 -15.93 -0.55
CA LEU A 127 -17.71 -17.21 -0.86
C LEU A 127 -18.07 -17.68 -2.28
N LYS A 128 -19.35 -17.67 -2.65
CA LYS A 128 -19.80 -17.99 -4.02
C LYS A 128 -19.18 -17.04 -5.05
N ARG A 129 -19.07 -15.76 -4.74
CA ARG A 129 -18.46 -14.75 -5.60
C ARG A 129 -16.98 -15.01 -5.85
N ILE A 130 -16.21 -15.28 -4.79
CA ILE A 130 -14.79 -15.53 -4.96
C ILE A 130 -14.53 -16.85 -5.69
N GLN A 131 -15.33 -17.88 -5.47
CA GLN A 131 -15.28 -19.14 -6.22
C GLN A 131 -15.59 -18.95 -7.71
N ALA A 132 -16.47 -18.02 -8.06
CA ALA A 132 -16.76 -17.67 -9.44
C ALA A 132 -15.72 -16.73 -10.08
N SER A 133 -14.77 -16.21 -9.28
CA SER A 133 -13.75 -15.27 -9.76
C SER A 133 -12.52 -16.03 -10.26
N LYS A 134 -12.04 -15.68 -11.45
CA LYS A 134 -10.77 -16.19 -11.99
C LYS A 134 -9.58 -15.45 -11.37
N GLN A 135 -8.41 -16.06 -11.41
CA GLN A 135 -7.15 -15.39 -11.09
C GLN A 135 -7.00 -14.13 -11.94
N GLY A 136 -6.71 -12.99 -11.31
CA GLY A 136 -6.67 -11.69 -11.98
C GLY A 136 -8.04 -11.13 -12.40
N GLY A 137 -9.11 -11.88 -12.23
CA GLY A 137 -10.48 -11.52 -12.59
C GLY A 137 -11.16 -10.57 -11.61
N THR A 138 -12.40 -10.23 -11.92
CA THR A 138 -13.24 -9.31 -11.14
C THR A 138 -14.69 -9.76 -11.13
N TRP A 139 -15.57 -9.00 -10.50
CA TRP A 139 -17.02 -9.18 -10.54
C TRP A 139 -17.60 -9.22 -11.97
N ARG A 140 -16.88 -8.75 -12.98
CA ARG A 140 -17.31 -8.81 -14.37
C ARG A 140 -17.37 -10.25 -14.92
N ASP A 141 -16.59 -11.15 -14.34
CA ASP A 141 -16.55 -12.57 -14.70
C ASP A 141 -17.70 -13.36 -14.07
N TRP A 142 -18.46 -12.76 -13.15
CA TRP A 142 -19.52 -13.45 -12.43
C TRP A 142 -20.79 -13.62 -13.27
N PRO A 143 -21.54 -14.71 -13.05
CA PRO A 143 -22.90 -14.80 -13.52
C PRO A 143 -23.75 -13.67 -12.93
N GLU A 144 -24.79 -13.26 -13.64
CA GLU A 144 -25.64 -12.12 -13.27
C GLU A 144 -26.22 -12.24 -11.85
N SER A 145 -26.56 -13.47 -11.43
CA SER A 145 -27.11 -13.77 -10.10
C SER A 145 -26.18 -13.42 -8.93
N LEU A 146 -24.84 -13.36 -9.15
CA LEU A 146 -23.85 -13.01 -8.14
C LEU A 146 -23.46 -11.53 -8.14
N ARG A 147 -23.84 -10.78 -9.20
CA ARG A 147 -23.54 -9.36 -9.29
C ARG A 147 -24.32 -8.57 -8.23
N THR A 148 -23.64 -7.62 -7.61
CA THR A 148 -24.29 -6.68 -6.70
C THR A 148 -25.14 -5.68 -7.47
N GLU A 149 -26.17 -5.15 -6.87
CA GLU A 149 -27.05 -4.18 -7.52
C GLU A 149 -26.30 -2.92 -8.01
N CYS A 150 -25.32 -2.45 -7.22
CA CYS A 150 -24.49 -1.31 -7.64
C CYS A 150 -23.69 -1.60 -8.93
N HIS A 151 -23.24 -2.84 -9.16
CA HIS A 151 -22.51 -3.21 -10.38
C HIS A 151 -23.40 -3.40 -11.61
N ARG A 152 -24.72 -3.50 -11.43
CA ARG A 152 -25.71 -3.53 -12.52
C ARG A 152 -26.03 -2.14 -13.05
N ARG A 153 -25.75 -1.10 -12.27
CA ARG A 153 -25.96 0.29 -12.67
C ARG A 153 -24.77 0.79 -13.51
N ALA A 154 -25.03 1.69 -14.45
CA ALA A 154 -23.99 2.29 -15.30
C ALA A 154 -22.87 2.95 -14.47
N SER A 155 -23.22 3.63 -13.36
CA SER A 155 -22.25 4.25 -12.44
C SER A 155 -21.35 3.23 -11.72
N GLY A 156 -21.79 2.00 -11.52
CA GLY A 156 -21.02 0.92 -10.88
C GLY A 156 -19.94 0.32 -11.78
N SER A 157 -20.02 0.53 -13.09
CA SER A 157 -19.06 0.00 -14.07
C SER A 157 -17.64 0.56 -13.88
N THR A 158 -17.48 1.72 -13.24
CA THR A 158 -16.19 2.37 -12.98
C THR A 158 -15.37 1.69 -11.89
N TYR A 159 -15.98 0.93 -10.99
CA TYR A 159 -15.31 0.23 -9.87
C TYR A 159 -14.91 -1.20 -10.26
N SER A 160 -14.05 -1.33 -11.26
CA SER A 160 -13.67 -2.63 -11.82
C SER A 160 -12.79 -3.49 -10.90
N ALA A 161 -12.10 -2.91 -9.94
CA ALA A 161 -11.13 -3.62 -9.09
C ALA A 161 -11.74 -4.29 -7.85
N VAL A 162 -12.91 -3.83 -7.37
CA VAL A 162 -13.56 -4.39 -6.16
C VAL A 162 -13.94 -5.86 -6.39
N TYR A 163 -13.87 -6.66 -5.35
CA TYR A 163 -14.09 -8.11 -5.41
C TYR A 163 -13.17 -8.85 -6.39
N GLY A 164 -12.02 -8.25 -6.77
CA GLY A 164 -11.07 -8.91 -7.67
C GLY A 164 -10.16 -9.89 -6.95
N ARG A 165 -9.73 -10.94 -7.66
CA ARG A 165 -8.59 -11.78 -7.28
C ARG A 165 -7.29 -11.20 -7.81
N MET A 166 -6.22 -11.30 -7.04
CA MET A 166 -4.86 -11.02 -7.53
C MET A 166 -4.42 -12.05 -8.56
N SER A 167 -3.37 -11.75 -9.31
CA SER A 167 -2.62 -12.69 -10.15
C SER A 167 -1.32 -13.05 -9.48
N TRP A 168 -0.88 -14.30 -9.62
CA TRP A 168 0.41 -14.74 -9.13
C TRP A 168 1.59 -14.04 -9.81
N ASP A 169 1.46 -13.77 -11.09
CA ASP A 169 2.48 -13.27 -12.00
C ASP A 169 2.59 -11.73 -12.07
N LYS A 170 1.93 -11.02 -11.17
CA LYS A 170 1.94 -9.55 -11.12
C LYS A 170 2.21 -9.06 -9.70
N PRO A 171 2.75 -7.84 -9.53
CA PRO A 171 2.76 -7.17 -8.23
C PRO A 171 1.34 -6.98 -7.69
N SER A 172 1.20 -6.96 -6.37
CA SER A 172 -0.09 -6.74 -5.71
C SER A 172 -0.63 -5.33 -5.99
N PRO A 173 -1.94 -5.10 -5.86
CA PRO A 173 -2.47 -3.74 -5.86
C PRO A 173 -1.98 -2.96 -4.63
N THR A 174 -2.16 -1.64 -4.64
CA THR A 174 -1.83 -0.78 -3.49
C THR A 174 -2.59 -1.22 -2.25
N MET A 175 -1.87 -1.54 -1.17
CA MET A 175 -2.46 -1.86 0.13
C MET A 175 -3.13 -0.62 0.73
N THR A 176 -4.39 -0.78 1.10
CA THR A 176 -5.22 0.24 1.76
C THR A 176 -5.52 -0.18 3.19
N THR A 177 -6.14 0.69 3.97
CA THR A 177 -6.53 0.42 5.36
C THR A 177 -7.53 -0.74 5.52
N LEU A 178 -8.17 -1.15 4.42
CA LEU A 178 -9.16 -2.24 4.38
C LEU A 178 -8.73 -3.38 3.42
N CYS A 179 -7.43 -3.54 3.18
CA CYS A 179 -6.88 -4.54 2.24
C CYS A 179 -7.21 -6.00 2.61
N TYR A 180 -7.55 -6.29 3.86
CA TYR A 180 -7.99 -7.59 4.34
C TYR A 180 -9.44 -7.93 4.00
N GLY A 181 -10.20 -7.01 3.38
CA GLY A 181 -11.62 -7.19 3.02
C GLY A 181 -11.82 -7.44 1.54
N TYR A 182 -12.47 -8.55 1.17
CA TYR A 182 -12.70 -8.96 -0.21
C TYR A 182 -13.42 -7.91 -1.07
N GLY A 183 -14.38 -7.18 -0.50
CA GLY A 183 -15.15 -6.16 -1.21
C GLY A 183 -14.46 -4.79 -1.39
N ASN A 184 -13.27 -4.60 -0.85
CA ASN A 184 -12.64 -3.27 -0.76
C ASN A 184 -11.61 -3.00 -1.87
N GLY A 185 -11.42 -3.93 -2.80
CA GLY A 185 -10.46 -3.84 -3.90
C GLY A 185 -10.17 -5.19 -4.52
N ARG A 186 -9.04 -5.30 -5.20
CA ARG A 186 -8.53 -6.56 -5.75
C ARG A 186 -7.73 -7.32 -4.68
N PHE A 187 -8.37 -7.64 -3.56
CA PHE A 187 -7.73 -8.27 -2.41
C PHE A 187 -8.09 -9.75 -2.22
N GLY A 188 -8.75 -10.38 -3.21
CA GLY A 188 -8.91 -11.83 -3.24
C GLY A 188 -7.57 -12.51 -3.47
N HIS A 189 -7.27 -13.56 -2.65
CA HIS A 189 -6.09 -14.39 -2.85
C HIS A 189 -6.11 -15.03 -4.24
N PRO A 190 -4.98 -15.16 -4.96
CA PRO A 190 -4.97 -15.66 -6.34
C PRO A 190 -5.62 -17.03 -6.53
N GLU A 191 -5.53 -17.91 -5.54
CA GLU A 191 -5.93 -19.31 -5.63
C GLU A 191 -6.92 -19.74 -4.54
N GLN A 192 -6.71 -19.29 -3.29
CA GLN A 192 -7.56 -19.67 -2.15
C GLN A 192 -8.84 -18.83 -2.11
N ASP A 193 -9.95 -19.43 -1.66
CA ASP A 193 -11.27 -18.76 -1.64
C ASP A 193 -11.45 -17.84 -0.42
N ARG A 194 -10.59 -16.82 -0.33
CA ARG A 194 -10.54 -15.83 0.74
C ARG A 194 -9.94 -14.50 0.27
N ALA A 195 -10.13 -13.46 1.04
CA ALA A 195 -9.29 -12.27 0.93
C ALA A 195 -7.86 -12.59 1.42
N ILE A 196 -6.91 -11.74 1.09
CA ILE A 196 -5.56 -11.84 1.66
C ILE A 196 -5.61 -11.72 3.20
N SER A 197 -4.66 -12.37 3.85
CA SER A 197 -4.46 -12.28 5.30
C SER A 197 -3.73 -10.98 5.68
N LEU A 198 -3.70 -10.67 6.98
CA LEU A 198 -2.89 -9.54 7.48
C LEU A 198 -1.38 -9.79 7.26
N ARG A 199 -0.90 -11.04 7.37
CA ARG A 199 0.50 -11.40 7.07
C ARG A 199 0.84 -11.10 5.62
N GLU A 200 0.02 -11.54 4.69
CA GLU A 200 0.20 -11.27 3.26
C GLU A 200 0.20 -9.77 2.97
N ALA A 201 -0.72 -9.02 3.57
CA ALA A 201 -0.77 -7.57 3.44
C ALA A 201 0.49 -6.87 4.01
N ALA A 202 1.03 -7.36 5.13
CA ALA A 202 2.27 -6.87 5.73
C ALA A 202 3.48 -7.13 4.83
N ILE A 203 3.59 -8.34 4.25
CA ILE A 203 4.64 -8.69 3.28
C ILE A 203 4.57 -7.77 2.04
N PHE A 204 3.38 -7.48 1.50
CA PHE A 204 3.23 -6.55 0.39
C PHE A 204 3.65 -5.11 0.74
N GLN A 205 3.65 -4.74 2.02
CA GLN A 205 4.18 -3.47 2.52
C GLN A 205 5.65 -3.57 2.95
N ALA A 206 6.30 -4.72 2.67
CA ALA A 206 7.68 -5.03 3.02
C ALA A 206 7.98 -4.98 4.53
N PHE A 207 7.00 -5.23 5.40
CA PHE A 207 7.29 -5.46 6.81
C PHE A 207 8.08 -6.76 6.96
N PRO A 208 9.13 -6.78 7.79
CA PRO A 208 9.80 -8.03 8.15
C PRO A 208 8.82 -9.05 8.75
N GLU A 209 9.06 -10.34 8.51
CA GLU A 209 8.14 -11.38 9.00
C GLU A 209 8.06 -11.42 10.53
N GLU A 210 9.13 -11.07 11.22
CA GLU A 210 9.21 -10.98 12.68
C GLU A 210 8.55 -9.72 13.26
N TYR A 211 8.09 -8.77 12.41
CA TYR A 211 7.51 -7.52 12.90
C TYR A 211 6.21 -7.77 13.68
N GLN A 212 6.18 -7.29 14.91
CA GLN A 212 5.04 -7.44 15.82
C GLN A 212 4.16 -6.20 15.83
N PHE A 213 2.98 -6.28 15.23
CA PHE A 213 1.98 -5.21 15.25
C PHE A 213 1.25 -5.06 16.58
N MET A 214 1.17 -6.15 17.35
CA MET A 214 0.49 -6.22 18.65
C MET A 214 1.30 -7.06 19.62
N PRO A 215 1.32 -6.71 20.91
CA PRO A 215 1.91 -7.54 21.95
C PRO A 215 1.35 -8.98 21.91
N GLU A 216 2.14 -9.95 22.34
CA GLU A 216 1.78 -11.38 22.26
C GLU A 216 0.54 -11.74 23.09
N ASP A 217 0.36 -11.06 24.21
CA ASP A 217 -0.78 -11.21 25.14
C ASP A 217 -2.07 -10.55 24.65
N GLN A 218 -2.01 -9.74 23.59
CA GLN A 218 -3.19 -9.06 23.04
C GLN A 218 -3.72 -9.74 21.78
N PRO A 219 -5.05 -9.83 21.59
CA PRO A 219 -5.63 -10.41 20.40
C PRO A 219 -5.37 -9.55 19.16
N ILE A 220 -5.13 -10.21 18.01
CA ILE A 220 -5.03 -9.53 16.72
C ILE A 220 -6.43 -9.01 16.30
N ASN A 221 -6.59 -7.71 16.25
CA ASN A 221 -7.77 -7.06 15.70
C ASN A 221 -7.54 -6.71 14.23
N LEU A 222 -8.35 -7.30 13.33
CA LEU A 222 -8.24 -7.12 11.88
C LEU A 222 -8.30 -5.65 11.46
N ASN A 223 -9.24 -4.88 12.04
CA ASN A 223 -9.40 -3.47 11.70
C ASN A 223 -8.19 -2.63 12.15
N THR A 224 -7.71 -2.84 13.37
CA THR A 224 -6.59 -2.08 13.93
C THR A 224 -5.32 -2.36 13.14
N VAL A 225 -4.96 -3.65 13.01
CA VAL A 225 -3.73 -4.04 12.33
C VAL A 225 -3.79 -3.76 10.82
N GLY A 226 -4.94 -4.02 10.17
CA GLY A 226 -5.13 -3.69 8.76
C GLY A 226 -4.97 -2.18 8.48
N ARG A 227 -5.42 -1.31 9.40
CA ARG A 227 -5.19 0.13 9.30
C ARG A 227 -3.73 0.52 9.52
N MET A 228 -3.02 -0.13 10.43
CA MET A 228 -1.58 0.08 10.63
C MET A 228 -0.82 -0.27 9.35
N ILE A 229 -1.07 -1.46 8.78
CA ILE A 229 -0.44 -1.92 7.53
C ILE A 229 -0.75 -0.95 6.37
N GLY A 230 -2.02 -0.62 6.14
CA GLY A 230 -2.43 0.20 5.00
C GLY A 230 -1.97 1.65 5.06
N ASN A 231 -1.82 2.21 6.27
CA ASN A 231 -1.32 3.57 6.49
C ASN A 231 0.21 3.67 6.49
N ALA A 232 0.91 2.56 6.61
CA ALA A 232 2.36 2.57 6.67
C ALA A 232 2.99 3.06 5.36
N VAL A 233 4.08 3.77 5.48
CA VAL A 233 5.07 3.90 4.40
C VAL A 233 5.72 2.53 4.25
N PRO A 234 5.79 1.94 3.04
CA PRO A 234 6.48 0.66 2.87
C PRO A 234 7.92 0.72 3.37
N VAL A 235 8.36 -0.32 4.09
CA VAL A 235 9.71 -0.33 4.70
C VAL A 235 10.78 -0.12 3.64
N THR A 236 10.71 -0.83 2.51
CA THR A 236 11.63 -0.65 1.38
C THR A 236 11.68 0.80 0.90
N LEU A 237 10.54 1.50 0.85
CA LEU A 237 10.52 2.91 0.45
C LEU A 237 11.28 3.79 1.45
N GLY A 238 11.12 3.54 2.74
CA GLY A 238 11.90 4.22 3.80
C GLY A 238 13.40 3.97 3.66
N GLU A 239 13.80 2.74 3.38
CA GLU A 239 15.21 2.36 3.17
C GLU A 239 15.86 3.08 1.98
N ILE A 240 15.18 3.10 0.82
CA ILE A 240 15.72 3.76 -0.37
C ILE A 240 15.78 5.28 -0.21
N ILE A 241 14.81 5.88 0.48
CA ILE A 241 14.88 7.29 0.88
C ILE A 241 16.11 7.52 1.76
N GLY A 242 16.31 6.69 2.78
CA GLY A 242 17.49 6.80 3.67
C GLY A 242 18.81 6.64 2.91
N LYS A 243 18.90 5.66 2.00
CA LYS A 243 20.10 5.44 1.15
C LYS A 243 20.38 6.60 0.20
N SER A 244 19.35 7.36 -0.20
CA SER A 244 19.53 8.54 -1.06
C SER A 244 20.17 9.73 -0.35
N PHE A 245 20.29 9.69 0.98
CA PHE A 245 20.99 10.69 1.79
C PHE A 245 22.43 10.29 2.14
N MET A 246 22.89 9.13 1.73
CA MET A 246 24.24 8.62 2.01
C MET A 246 25.18 8.88 0.83
#